data_7a266661ef187188b5e87d74b2b8dbe6
#
_entry.id   7a266661ef187188b5e87d74b2b8dbe6
#
_cell.length_a   1.000
_cell.length_b   1.000
_cell.length_c   1.000
_cell.angle_alpha   90.00
_cell.angle_beta   90.00
_cell.angle_gamma   90.00
#
_symmetry.space_group_name_H-M   'P 1'
#
loop_
_entity.id
_entity.type
_entity.pdbx_description
1 polymer ?
#
loop_
_entity_poly.entity_id
_entity_poly.type
_entity_poly.pdbx_seq_one_letter_code
_entity_poly.pdbx_strand_id
1 'polypeptide(L)' 'MKEYKVVNLNKKIKLSRDADLKQIQDNMNSLAEEGWELQHIVSPNALGGALIGIFFKEK' A
#
# COMPACT_ATOMS: atom_id res chain seq x y z
N MET A 1 -12.66 -5.49 17.75
CA MET A 1 -13.06 -4.51 16.72
C MET A 1 -11.89 -4.23 15.77
N LYS A 2 -12.15 -4.22 14.48
CA LYS A 2 -11.08 -4.01 13.51
C LYS A 2 -10.89 -2.53 13.20
N GLU A 3 -9.66 -2.14 13.03
CA GLU A 3 -9.31 -0.80 12.58
C GLU A 3 -8.77 -0.89 11.16
N TYR A 4 -9.22 -0.01 10.29
CA TYR A 4 -8.83 -0.01 8.88
C TYR A 4 -7.96 1.19 8.55
N LYS A 5 -7.04 1.01 7.61
CA LYS A 5 -6.14 2.05 7.16
C LYS A 5 -6.02 1.98 5.65
N VAL A 6 -6.13 3.12 5.00
CA VAL A 6 -5.96 3.22 3.55
C VAL A 6 -4.65 3.94 3.27
N VAL A 7 -3.79 3.30 2.50
CA VAL A 7 -2.44 3.79 2.28
C VAL A 7 -2.13 3.83 0.79
N ASN A 8 -1.55 4.92 0.34
CA ASN A 8 -1.03 4.99 -1.02
C ASN A 8 0.34 4.31 -1.04
N LEU A 9 0.41 3.12 -1.63
CA LEU A 9 1.61 2.31 -1.66
C LEU A 9 2.64 2.84 -2.65
N ASN A 10 2.20 3.62 -3.62
CA ASN A 10 3.05 4.13 -4.68
C ASN A 10 2.87 5.64 -4.77
N LYS A 11 3.53 6.35 -3.86
CA LYS A 11 3.33 7.79 -3.72
C LYS A 11 3.82 8.59 -4.91
N LYS A 12 4.79 8.07 -5.64
CA LYS A 12 5.36 8.74 -6.80
C LYS A 12 5.42 7.77 -7.95
N ILE A 13 5.12 8.27 -9.14
CA ILE A 13 5.29 7.50 -10.34
C ILE A 13 6.76 7.50 -10.69
N LYS A 14 7.36 6.33 -10.74
CA LYS A 14 8.76 6.17 -11.08
C LYS A 14 8.89 5.73 -12.52
N LEU A 15 10.03 6.04 -13.11
CA LEU A 15 10.33 5.57 -14.46
C LEU A 15 10.69 4.09 -14.47
N SER A 16 11.19 3.58 -13.35
CA SER A 16 11.62 2.20 -13.24
C SER A 16 10.57 1.39 -12.50
N ARG A 17 10.12 0.31 -13.14
CA ARG A 17 9.18 -0.61 -12.53
C ARG A 17 9.78 -1.28 -11.29
N ASP A 18 11.07 -1.60 -11.34
CA ASP A 18 11.73 -2.24 -10.21
C ASP A 18 11.75 -1.33 -8.99
N ALA A 19 11.99 -0.05 -9.20
CA ALA A 19 11.97 0.91 -8.10
C ALA A 19 10.58 1.03 -7.48
N ASP A 20 9.54 1.00 -8.32
CA ASP A 20 8.17 1.06 -7.84
C ASP A 20 7.83 -0.17 -7.01
N LEU A 21 8.22 -1.35 -7.47
CA LEU A 21 7.95 -2.58 -6.75
C LEU A 21 8.66 -2.60 -5.40
N LYS A 22 9.89 -2.11 -5.37
CA LYS A 22 10.61 -2.05 -4.11
C LYS A 22 9.96 -1.11 -3.12
N GLN A 23 9.51 0.04 -3.61
CA GLN A 23 8.83 1.01 -2.75
C GLN A 23 7.55 0.42 -2.17
N ILE A 24 6.77 -0.27 -2.98
CA ILE A 24 5.55 -0.92 -2.54
C ILE A 24 5.87 -1.97 -1.47
N GLN A 25 6.88 -2.79 -1.73
CA GLN A 25 7.26 -3.82 -0.78
C GLN A 25 7.74 -3.23 0.54
N ASP A 26 8.55 -2.18 0.49
CA ASP A 26 9.04 -1.54 1.70
C ASP A 26 7.89 -0.95 2.52
N ASN A 27 6.93 -0.33 1.85
CA ASN A 27 5.78 0.23 2.53
C ASN A 27 4.94 -0.86 3.20
N MET A 28 4.74 -1.99 2.50
CA MET A 28 3.99 -3.09 3.05
C MET A 28 4.70 -3.71 4.25
N ASN A 29 6.02 -3.85 4.16
CA ASN A 29 6.79 -4.40 5.28
C ASN A 29 6.73 -3.50 6.50
N SER A 30 6.81 -2.19 6.30
CA SER A 30 6.72 -1.24 7.41
C SER A 30 5.37 -1.34 8.11
N LEU A 31 4.30 -1.47 7.34
CA LEU A 31 2.97 -1.59 7.92
C LEU A 31 2.82 -2.92 8.65
N ALA A 32 3.38 -3.98 8.11
CA ALA A 32 3.34 -5.29 8.76
C ALA A 32 4.04 -5.26 10.11
N GLU A 33 5.15 -4.53 10.21
CA GLU A 33 5.87 -4.40 11.47
C GLU A 33 5.03 -3.68 12.52
N GLU A 34 4.10 -2.83 12.09
CA GLU A 34 3.20 -2.13 13.00
C GLU A 34 1.95 -2.95 13.33
N GLY A 35 1.85 -4.16 12.81
CA GLY A 35 0.72 -5.02 13.08
C GLY A 35 -0.41 -4.94 12.07
N TRP A 36 -0.21 -4.21 10.98
CA TRP A 36 -1.22 -4.08 9.93
C TRP A 36 -1.17 -5.27 8.99
N GLU A 37 -2.33 -5.74 8.57
CA GLU A 37 -2.45 -6.81 7.59
C GLU A 37 -3.12 -6.28 6.33
N LEU A 38 -2.59 -6.69 5.18
CA LEU A 38 -3.15 -6.27 3.90
C LEU A 38 -4.45 -7.01 3.64
N GLN A 39 -5.52 -6.26 3.38
CA GLN A 39 -6.79 -6.84 3.02
C GLN A 39 -7.00 -6.84 1.52
N HIS A 40 -6.67 -5.73 0.86
CA HIS A 40 -6.94 -5.58 -0.56
C HIS A 40 -6.09 -4.47 -1.15
N ILE A 41 -5.79 -4.59 -2.45
CA ILE A 41 -5.12 -3.53 -3.20
C ILE A 41 -6.03 -3.11 -4.33
N VAL A 42 -6.25 -1.81 -4.45
CA VAL A 42 -7.02 -1.26 -5.56
C VAL A 42 -6.13 -0.33 -6.37
N SER A 43 -6.41 -0.25 -7.66
CA SER A 43 -5.64 0.56 -8.59
C SER A 43 -6.59 1.42 -9.40
N PRO A 44 -7.10 2.51 -8.81
CA PRO A 44 -8.07 3.35 -9.54
C PRO A 44 -7.38 4.06 -10.69
N ASN A 45 -7.96 3.92 -11.88
CA ASN A 45 -7.40 4.52 -13.08
C ASN A 45 -7.36 6.04 -12.99
N ALA A 46 -8.28 6.63 -12.25
CA ALA A 46 -8.37 8.07 -12.12
C ALA A 46 -7.17 8.68 -11.40
N LEU A 47 -6.38 7.87 -10.72
CA LEU A 47 -5.25 8.36 -9.94
C LEU A 47 -3.91 8.11 -10.62
N GLY A 48 -3.92 7.85 -11.93
CA GLY A 48 -2.69 7.81 -12.70
C GLY A 48 -1.72 6.72 -12.30
N GLY A 49 -2.21 5.52 -12.06
CA GLY A 49 -1.34 4.40 -11.73
C GLY A 49 -1.02 4.24 -10.26
N ALA A 50 -1.67 5.02 -9.41
CA ALA A 50 -1.47 4.86 -7.97
C ALA A 50 -2.00 3.51 -7.50
N LEU A 51 -1.33 2.95 -6.50
CA LEU A 51 -1.77 1.71 -5.86
C LEU A 51 -2.18 2.02 -4.43
N ILE A 52 -3.43 1.71 -4.13
CA ILE A 52 -3.99 1.97 -2.81
C ILE A 52 -4.13 0.66 -2.07
N GLY A 53 -3.49 0.55 -0.93
CA GLY A 53 -3.61 -0.65 -0.10
C GLY A 53 -4.58 -0.41 1.04
N ILE A 54 -5.45 -1.38 1.25
CA ILE A 54 -6.37 -1.34 2.37
C ILE A 54 -5.89 -2.34 3.41
N PHE A 55 -5.57 -1.84 4.58
CA PHE A 55 -5.02 -2.64 5.65
C PHE A 55 -5.96 -2.65 6.85
N PHE A 56 -5.82 -3.66 7.67
CA PHE A 56 -6.59 -3.73 8.90
C PHE A 56 -5.74 -4.31 10.02
N LYS A 57 -6.15 -4.05 11.23
CA LYS A 57 -5.60 -4.72 12.39
C LYS A 57 -6.65 -4.80 13.48
N GLU A 58 -6.49 -5.78 14.35
CA GLU A 58 -7.41 -5.99 15.46
C GLU A 58 -7.05 -5.06 16.60
N LYS A 59 -8.05 -4.43 17.14
CA LYS A 59 -7.87 -3.57 18.30
C LYS A 59 -8.27 -4.25 19.58
#